data_aeebdf8b14fe9b38a229cb7476eade37
#
_entry.id   aeebdf8b14fe9b38a229cb7476eade37
#
_cell.length_a   1.000
_cell.length_b   1.000
_cell.length_c   1.000
_cell.angle_alpha   90.00
_cell.angle_beta   90.00
_cell.angle_gamma   90.00
#
_symmetry.space_group_name_H-M   'P 1'
#
loop_
_entity.id
_entity.type
_entity.pdbx_description
1 polymer ?
#
loop_
_entity_poly.entity_id
_entity_poly.type
_entity_poly.pdbx_seq_one_letter_code
_entity_poly.pdbx_strand_id
1 'polypeptide(L)'
;MNIIIVCYPTYGGSGVLATELGHKLAEFGHKIHFVAYKKPVRLKLIDNKVLFHKVNVPFYPLFNFQPYELALSSKIVEISENNKIDLIHVHYAIPHAYAAYMAKEMLKTKNIDLPIVTTLHGTDITLVLSLIHI
;
A
#
# COMPACT_ATOMS: atom_id res chain seq x y z
N MET A 1 -11.77 -12.56 0.83
CA MET A 1 -11.38 -11.37 1.60
C MET A 1 -11.19 -10.18 0.68
N ASN A 2 -11.39 -8.99 1.21
CA ASN A 2 -11.07 -7.74 0.52
C ASN A 2 -9.74 -7.22 1.07
N ILE A 3 -8.71 -7.14 0.22
CA ILE A 3 -7.34 -6.89 0.61
C ILE A 3 -6.83 -5.62 -0.06
N ILE A 4 -6.26 -4.69 0.71
CA ILE A 4 -5.48 -3.58 0.17
C ILE A 4 -4.05 -4.05 0.00
N ILE A 5 -3.48 -3.89 -1.18
CA ILE A 5 -2.05 -4.12 -1.44
C ILE A 5 -1.38 -2.80 -1.77
N VAL A 6 -0.40 -2.41 -0.96
CA VAL A 6 0.40 -1.20 -1.16
C VAL A 6 1.77 -1.61 -1.69
N CYS A 7 2.18 -1.04 -2.81
CA CYS A 7 3.46 -1.37 -3.44
C CYS A 7 4.01 -0.19 -4.23
N TYR A 8 5.28 -0.30 -4.64
CA TYR A 8 5.86 0.62 -5.63
C TYR A 8 5.47 0.20 -7.05
N PRO A 9 5.22 1.15 -7.95
CA PRO A 9 4.83 0.85 -9.34
C PRO A 9 6.06 0.63 -10.24
N THR A 10 6.96 -0.26 -9.85
CA THR A 10 8.24 -0.46 -10.51
C THR A 10 8.23 -1.64 -11.48
N TYR A 11 9.19 -1.66 -12.41
CA TYR A 11 9.35 -2.76 -13.38
C TYR A 11 9.88 -4.03 -12.76
N GLY A 12 10.59 -3.94 -11.65
CA GLY A 12 11.22 -5.09 -11.01
C GLY A 12 11.00 -5.10 -9.52
N GLY A 13 11.61 -6.07 -8.84
CA GLY A 13 11.64 -6.15 -7.39
C GLY A 13 10.25 -6.22 -6.77
N SER A 14 10.02 -5.34 -5.79
CA SER A 14 8.83 -5.39 -4.96
C SER A 14 7.52 -5.16 -5.74
N GLY A 15 7.54 -4.29 -6.76
CA GLY A 15 6.35 -3.96 -7.53
C GLY A 15 5.83 -5.16 -8.33
N VAL A 16 6.73 -5.89 -8.98
CA VAL A 16 6.36 -7.09 -9.75
C VAL A 16 5.86 -8.19 -8.81
N LEU A 17 6.57 -8.43 -7.71
CA LEU A 17 6.18 -9.45 -6.75
C LEU A 17 4.80 -9.18 -6.17
N ALA A 18 4.55 -7.93 -5.76
CA ALA A 18 3.25 -7.53 -5.22
C ALA A 18 2.12 -7.71 -6.24
N THR A 19 2.38 -7.34 -7.49
CA THR A 19 1.39 -7.45 -8.57
C THR A 19 1.03 -8.91 -8.85
N GLU A 20 2.04 -9.77 -8.98
CA GLU A 20 1.82 -11.19 -9.23
C GLU A 20 1.08 -11.86 -8.07
N LEU A 21 1.46 -11.52 -6.82
CA LEU A 21 0.77 -12.03 -5.65
C LEU A 21 -0.70 -11.60 -5.65
N GLY A 22 -0.96 -10.34 -5.92
CA GLY A 22 -2.33 -9.82 -5.97
C GLY A 22 -3.19 -10.50 -7.02
N HIS A 23 -2.64 -10.72 -8.21
CA HIS A 23 -3.34 -11.45 -9.26
C HIS A 23 -3.66 -12.89 -8.82
N LYS A 24 -2.70 -13.55 -8.16
CA LYS A 24 -2.90 -14.90 -7.69
C LYS A 24 -3.96 -14.98 -6.60
N LEU A 25 -3.96 -14.03 -5.69
CA LEU A 25 -4.99 -13.95 -4.66
C LEU A 25 -6.38 -13.71 -5.27
N ALA A 26 -6.45 -12.91 -6.33
CA ALA A 26 -7.71 -12.69 -7.04
C ALA A 26 -8.23 -13.98 -7.70
N GLU A 27 -7.33 -14.81 -8.23
CA GLU A 27 -7.70 -16.13 -8.76
C GLU A 27 -8.31 -17.01 -7.68
N PHE A 28 -7.89 -16.87 -6.43
CA PHE A 28 -8.45 -17.62 -5.30
C PHE A 28 -9.74 -17.01 -4.74
N GLY A 29 -10.28 -16.00 -5.38
CA GLY A 29 -11.57 -15.41 -5.00
C GLY A 29 -11.50 -14.19 -4.10
N HIS A 30 -10.30 -13.65 -3.85
CA HIS A 30 -10.15 -12.42 -3.08
C HIS A 30 -10.32 -11.19 -3.96
N LYS A 31 -10.83 -10.12 -3.37
CA LYS A 31 -10.92 -8.82 -4.05
C LYS A 31 -9.72 -7.97 -3.64
N ILE A 32 -8.97 -7.48 -4.61
CA ILE A 32 -7.70 -6.80 -4.40
C ILE A 32 -7.81 -5.34 -4.78
N HIS A 33 -7.42 -4.46 -3.85
CA HIS A 33 -7.33 -3.02 -4.05
C HIS A 33 -5.85 -2.64 -4.06
N PHE A 34 -5.28 -2.44 -5.24
CA PHE A 34 -3.90 -1.95 -5.34
C PHE A 34 -3.85 -0.45 -5.08
N VAL A 35 -2.86 -0.02 -4.31
CA VAL A 35 -2.65 1.38 -3.95
C VAL A 35 -1.20 1.75 -4.25
N ALA A 36 -1.00 2.72 -5.12
CA ALA A 36 0.32 3.24 -5.50
C ALA A 36 0.17 4.64 -6.09
N TYR A 37 1.28 5.40 -6.18
CA TYR A 37 1.22 6.73 -6.79
C TYR A 37 1.12 6.69 -8.32
N LYS A 38 1.33 5.52 -8.91
CA LYS A 38 1.22 5.27 -10.34
C LYS A 38 0.78 3.83 -10.54
N LYS A 39 0.09 3.54 -11.62
CA LYS A 39 -0.35 2.17 -11.88
C LYS A 39 0.87 1.25 -12.05
N PRO A 40 0.97 0.16 -11.28
CA PRO A 40 2.05 -0.81 -11.46
C PRO A 40 2.10 -1.36 -12.88
N VAL A 41 3.31 -1.56 -13.39
CA VAL A 41 3.54 -1.86 -14.81
C VAL A 41 2.81 -3.11 -15.28
N ARG A 42 2.81 -4.17 -14.45
CA ARG A 42 2.19 -5.46 -14.81
C ARG A 42 0.76 -5.59 -14.31
N LEU A 43 0.20 -4.56 -13.72
CA LEU A 43 -1.14 -4.67 -13.14
C LEU A 43 -2.20 -4.77 -14.25
N LYS A 44 -3.00 -5.83 -14.18
CA LYS A 44 -4.17 -6.03 -15.02
C LYS A 44 -5.41 -5.85 -14.16
N LEU A 45 -6.23 -4.88 -14.52
CA LEU A 45 -7.48 -4.61 -13.83
C LEU A 45 -8.53 -5.63 -14.26
N ILE A 46 -9.28 -6.15 -13.28
CA ILE A 46 -10.37 -7.10 -13.50
C ILE A 46 -11.57 -6.55 -12.76
N ASP A 47 -12.69 -6.39 -13.46
CA ASP A 47 -13.91 -5.81 -12.91
C ASP A 47 -14.31 -6.53 -11.62
N ASN A 48 -14.50 -5.75 -10.55
CA ASN A 48 -14.91 -6.24 -9.23
C ASN A 48 -13.93 -7.18 -8.52
N LYS A 49 -12.74 -7.44 -9.09
CA LYS A 49 -11.75 -8.34 -8.48
C LYS A 49 -10.40 -7.68 -8.25
N VAL A 50 -9.90 -6.94 -9.24
CA VAL A 50 -8.62 -6.25 -9.14
C VAL A 50 -8.84 -4.79 -9.50
N LEU A 51 -8.69 -3.93 -8.51
CA LEU A 51 -8.92 -2.49 -8.61
C LEU A 51 -7.62 -1.74 -8.35
N PHE A 52 -7.50 -0.56 -8.91
CA PHE A 52 -6.36 0.32 -8.67
C PHE A 52 -6.82 1.67 -8.13
N HIS A 53 -6.17 2.11 -7.06
CA HIS A 53 -6.40 3.42 -6.44
C HIS A 53 -5.10 4.22 -6.50
N LYS A 54 -5.13 5.32 -7.21
CA LYS A 54 -3.96 6.19 -7.34
C LYS A 54 -3.83 7.09 -6.13
N VAL A 55 -2.62 7.15 -5.56
CA VAL A 55 -2.26 8.11 -4.54
C VAL A 55 -1.81 9.38 -5.23
N ASN A 56 -2.53 10.48 -5.02
CA ASN A 56 -2.16 11.79 -5.54
C ASN A 56 -1.34 12.52 -4.48
N VAL A 57 -0.03 12.66 -4.74
CA VAL A 57 0.86 13.37 -3.83
C VAL A 57 0.84 14.84 -4.23
N PRO A 58 0.33 15.75 -3.36
CA PRO A 58 0.27 17.16 -3.71
C PRO A 58 1.68 17.74 -3.82
N PHE A 59 1.92 18.49 -4.90
CA PHE A 59 3.16 19.24 -5.05
C PHE A 59 3.02 20.57 -4.30
N TYR A 60 3.96 20.84 -3.39
CA TYR A 60 4.03 22.12 -2.69
C TYR A 60 5.45 22.64 -2.77
N PRO A 61 5.67 23.83 -3.40
CA PRO A 61 7.02 24.31 -3.69
C PRO A 61 7.91 24.54 -2.47
N LEU A 62 7.32 24.77 -1.29
CA LEU A 62 8.07 24.99 -0.06
C LEU A 62 8.61 23.68 0.55
N PHE A 63 8.15 22.52 0.09
CA PHE A 63 8.61 21.24 0.59
C PHE A 63 9.78 20.72 -0.25
N ASN A 64 10.89 20.38 0.42
CA ASN A 64 11.98 19.68 -0.23
C ASN A 64 11.56 18.27 -0.67
N PHE A 65 10.73 17.63 0.16
CA PHE A 65 10.15 16.32 -0.10
C PHE A 65 8.64 16.40 -0.05
N GLN A 66 7.97 15.80 -1.02
CA GLN A 66 6.53 15.80 -1.06
C GLN A 66 5.95 14.82 -0.02
N PRO A 67 4.75 15.09 0.56
CA PRO A 67 4.20 14.30 1.67
C PRO A 67 3.54 13.00 1.18
N TYR A 68 4.33 12.08 0.65
CA TYR A 68 3.83 10.81 0.11
C TYR A 68 3.17 9.95 1.18
N GLU A 69 3.81 9.81 2.36
CA GLU A 69 3.32 8.97 3.44
C GLU A 69 1.95 9.44 3.93
N LEU A 70 1.78 10.74 4.05
CA LEU A 70 0.50 11.31 4.46
C LEU A 70 -0.58 11.07 3.41
N ALA A 71 -0.26 11.30 2.13
CA ALA A 71 -1.18 11.06 1.04
C ALA A 71 -1.58 9.58 0.95
N LEU A 72 -0.62 8.68 1.16
CA LEU A 72 -0.85 7.24 1.16
C LEU A 72 -1.75 6.83 2.33
N SER A 73 -1.45 7.31 3.55
CA SER A 73 -2.27 7.02 4.73
C SER A 73 -3.71 7.48 4.52
N SER A 74 -3.89 8.67 3.99
CA SER A 74 -5.22 9.23 3.72
C SER A 74 -5.98 8.40 2.68
N LYS A 75 -5.30 7.93 1.65
CA LYS A 75 -5.92 7.08 0.62
C LYS A 75 -6.34 5.73 1.20
N ILE A 76 -5.52 5.12 2.05
CA ILE A 76 -5.88 3.86 2.72
C ILE A 76 -7.12 4.06 3.59
N VAL A 77 -7.18 5.16 4.34
CA VAL A 77 -8.36 5.47 5.17
C VAL A 77 -9.61 5.63 4.28
N GLU A 78 -9.50 6.40 3.21
CA GLU A 78 -10.61 6.62 2.27
C GLU A 78 -11.15 5.29 1.71
N ILE A 79 -10.27 4.43 1.25
CA ILE A 79 -10.66 3.12 0.69
C ILE A 79 -11.34 2.27 1.77
N SER A 80 -10.80 2.27 2.98
CA SER A 80 -11.30 1.44 4.08
C SER A 80 -12.64 1.93 4.62
N GLU A 81 -12.93 3.22 4.50
CA GLU A 81 -14.24 3.77 4.87
C GLU A 81 -15.33 3.46 3.84
N ASN A 82 -14.95 3.40 2.57
CA ASN A 82 -15.89 3.22 1.46
C ASN A 82 -16.04 1.77 1.01
N ASN A 83 -15.21 0.88 1.52
CA ASN A 83 -15.22 -0.55 1.18
C ASN A 83 -15.02 -1.36 2.46
N LYS A 84 -15.59 -2.56 2.49
CA LYS A 84 -15.33 -3.47 3.59
C LYS A 84 -13.99 -4.15 3.36
N ILE A 85 -12.93 -3.61 3.96
CA ILE A 85 -11.58 -4.16 3.87
C ILE A 85 -11.33 -5.11 5.03
N ASP A 86 -10.66 -6.22 4.77
CA ASP A 86 -10.33 -7.23 5.78
C ASP A 86 -8.86 -7.20 6.20
N LEU A 87 -7.98 -6.72 5.31
CA LEU A 87 -6.53 -6.81 5.53
C LEU A 87 -5.81 -5.75 4.70
N ILE A 88 -4.76 -5.18 5.27
CA ILE A 88 -3.82 -4.32 4.55
C ILE A 88 -2.50 -5.08 4.42
N HIS A 89 -2.06 -5.32 3.19
CA HIS A 89 -0.77 -5.95 2.91
C HIS A 89 0.15 -4.93 2.25
N VAL A 90 1.21 -4.55 2.93
CA VAL A 90 2.18 -3.60 2.41
C VAL A 90 3.47 -4.30 2.01
N HIS A 91 4.04 -3.86 0.91
CA HIS A 91 5.36 -4.28 0.45
C HIS A 91 6.32 -3.12 0.72
N TYR A 92 7.37 -3.39 1.45
CA TYR A 92 8.35 -2.42 1.91
C TYR A 92 8.01 -1.83 3.29
N ALA A 93 8.96 -1.94 4.22
CA ALA A 93 8.73 -1.47 5.59
C ALA A 93 8.57 0.04 5.67
N ILE A 94 9.46 0.78 5.02
CA ILE A 94 9.44 2.24 5.00
C ILE A 94 9.43 2.70 3.54
N PRO A 95 8.49 3.52 3.10
CA PRO A 95 7.47 4.24 3.91
C PRO A 95 6.14 3.49 4.09
N HIS A 96 5.94 2.34 3.45
CA HIS A 96 4.61 1.75 3.28
C HIS A 96 4.03 1.19 4.58
N ALA A 97 4.81 0.43 5.36
CA ALA A 97 4.31 -0.09 6.63
C ALA A 97 4.02 1.04 7.62
N TYR A 98 4.86 2.08 7.62
CA TYR A 98 4.64 3.24 8.46
C TYR A 98 3.34 3.96 8.09
N ALA A 99 3.12 4.19 6.81
CA ALA A 99 1.88 4.82 6.33
C ALA A 99 0.64 3.98 6.66
N ALA A 100 0.74 2.66 6.51
CA ALA A 100 -0.35 1.75 6.87
C ALA A 100 -0.63 1.78 8.38
N TYR A 101 0.40 1.85 9.20
CA TYR A 101 0.24 1.98 10.65
C TYR A 101 -0.50 3.26 11.01
N MET A 102 -0.12 4.39 10.40
CA MET A 102 -0.82 5.65 10.60
C MET A 102 -2.30 5.55 10.21
N ALA A 103 -2.58 4.92 9.06
CA ALA A 103 -3.95 4.70 8.61
C ALA A 103 -4.73 3.83 9.60
N LYS A 104 -4.09 2.77 10.10
CA LYS A 104 -4.70 1.88 11.10
C LYS A 104 -5.10 2.65 12.36
N GLU A 105 -4.23 3.52 12.87
CA GLU A 105 -4.53 4.31 14.04
C GLU A 105 -5.67 5.30 13.80
N MET A 106 -5.72 5.92 12.63
CA MET A 106 -6.83 6.78 12.25
C MET A 106 -8.16 6.02 12.15
N LEU A 107 -8.13 4.81 11.59
CA LEU A 107 -9.33 3.99 11.44
C LEU A 107 -9.87 3.49 12.77
N LYS A 108 -9.03 3.28 13.77
CA LYS A 108 -9.48 2.89 15.12
C LYS A 108 -10.42 3.91 15.73
N THR A 109 -10.22 5.20 15.46
CA THR A 109 -11.13 6.24 15.95
C THR A 109 -12.54 6.13 15.36
N LYS A 110 -12.68 5.36 14.29
CA LYS A 110 -13.95 5.10 13.60
C LYS A 110 -14.44 3.68 13.81
N ASN A 111 -13.90 2.99 14.81
CA ASN A 111 -14.24 1.59 15.15
C ASN A 111 -13.92 0.59 14.02
N ILE A 112 -12.92 0.90 13.19
CA ILE A 112 -12.42 0.01 12.15
C ILE A 112 -11.03 -0.44 12.58
N ASP A 113 -10.85 -1.74 12.81
CA ASP A 113 -9.56 -2.32 13.17
C ASP A 113 -9.12 -3.30 12.08
N LEU A 114 -8.03 -2.96 11.38
CA LEU A 114 -7.51 -3.75 10.27
C LEU A 114 -6.13 -4.30 10.59
N PRO A 115 -5.90 -5.60 10.40
CA PRO A 115 -4.57 -6.17 10.50
C PRO A 115 -3.69 -5.72 9.34
N ILE A 116 -2.39 -5.59 9.62
CA ILE A 116 -1.38 -5.23 8.63
C ILE A 116 -0.39 -6.38 8.48
N VAL A 117 -0.16 -6.81 7.25
CA VAL A 117 0.92 -7.74 6.90
C VAL A 117 1.98 -6.95 6.12
N THR A 118 3.24 -7.13 6.46
CA THR A 118 4.34 -6.45 5.81
C THR A 118 5.28 -7.47 5.17
N THR A 119 5.55 -7.33 3.88
CA THR A 119 6.60 -8.08 3.20
C THR A 119 7.83 -7.21 3.06
N LEU A 120 8.94 -7.67 3.62
CA LEU A 120 10.23 -6.99 3.54
C LEU A 120 10.95 -7.42 2.27
N HIS A 121 11.65 -6.49 1.64
CA HIS A 121 12.27 -6.71 0.33
C HIS A 121 13.80 -6.59 0.33
N GLY A 122 14.42 -6.50 1.47
CA GLY A 122 15.89 -6.45 1.57
C GLY A 122 16.42 -5.02 1.70
N THR A 123 16.22 -4.17 0.70
CA THR A 123 16.72 -2.78 0.75
C THR A 123 16.08 -1.95 1.86
N ASP A 124 14.84 -2.23 2.20
CA ASP A 124 14.17 -1.61 3.33
C ASP A 124 14.81 -2.02 4.67
N ILE A 125 15.45 -3.18 4.72
CA ILE A 125 16.20 -3.62 5.89
C ILE A 125 17.63 -3.09 5.85
N THR A 126 18.33 -3.28 4.73
CA THR A 126 19.75 -3.00 4.63
C THR A 126 20.07 -1.53 4.48
N LEU A 127 19.25 -0.76 3.76
CA LEU A 127 19.51 0.65 3.50
C LEU A 127 18.77 1.60 4.46
N VAL A 128 17.60 1.21 4.94
CA VAL A 128 16.77 2.09 5.76
C VAL A 128 16.83 1.71 7.23
N LEU A 129 16.43 0.49 7.57
CA LEU A 129 16.37 0.08 8.97
C LEU A 129 17.75 -0.05 9.60
N SER A 130 18.77 -0.41 8.82
CA SER A 130 20.13 -0.49 9.36
C SER A 130 20.67 0.87 9.83
N LEU A 131 20.22 1.96 9.22
CA LEU A 131 20.61 3.31 9.64
C LEU A 131 19.97 3.72 10.97
N ILE A 132 18.85 3.12 11.31
CA ILE A 132 18.14 3.43 12.56
C ILE A 132 18.81 2.75 13.77
N HIS A 133 19.50 1.63 13.53
CA HIS A 133 20.16 0.85 14.59
C HIS A 133 21.59 1.30 14.89
N ILE A 134 22.10 2.26 14.16
CA ILE A 134 23.40 2.84 14.38
C ILE A 134 23.23 4.15 15.18
#